data_81dc3638943ebc1927bb22f5bffcb797
#
_entry.id   81dc3638943ebc1927bb22f5bffcb797
#
_cell.length_a   1.000
_cell.length_b   1.000
_cell.length_c   1.000
_cell.angle_alpha   90.00
_cell.angle_beta   90.00
_cell.angle_gamma   90.00
#
_symmetry.space_group_name_H-M   'P 1'
#
loop_
_entity.id
_entity.type
_entity.pdbx_description
1 polymer ?
#
loop_
_entity_poly.entity_id
_entity_poly.type
_entity_poly.pdbx_seq_one_letter_code
_entity_poly.pdbx_strand_id
1 'polypeptide(L)'
;LREFDRVSTDLVAAIEPNNAAVSVDSTVDSEVALEARVREAYLRGINTDVALGEQVKSLFGEVGIEPLSTRQYDHEKRTEPPYSEDALRSAKRKASGEGLADHETELRRGVDGETYDTLRRAWREMGREVIEQMQEESYERVETVPFTVTVGQVDSDAD
;
A
#
# COMPACT_ATOMS: atom_id res chain seq x y z
N LEU A 1 15.76 -5.37 -12.31
CA LEU A 1 17.04 -4.90 -11.74
C LEU A 1 18.20 -5.05 -12.72
N ARG A 2 18.41 -6.21 -13.39
CA ARG A 2 19.50 -6.40 -14.37
C ARG A 2 19.54 -5.34 -15.48
N GLU A 3 18.36 -4.81 -15.90
CA GLU A 3 18.29 -3.75 -16.90
C GLU A 3 18.78 -2.40 -16.34
N PHE A 4 18.55 -2.15 -15.05
CA PHE A 4 19.09 -0.95 -14.38
C PHE A 4 20.62 -1.01 -14.27
N ASP A 5 21.18 -2.16 -13.94
CA ASP A 5 22.62 -2.39 -13.94
C ASP A 5 23.22 -2.11 -15.31
N ARG A 6 22.61 -2.64 -16.39
CA ARG A 6 23.10 -2.45 -17.77
C ARG A 6 23.06 -1.00 -18.26
N VAL A 7 22.12 -0.17 -17.80
CA VAL A 7 21.93 1.21 -18.30
C VAL A 7 22.47 2.30 -17.37
N SER A 8 22.79 1.94 -16.13
CA SER A 8 23.32 2.88 -15.14
C SER A 8 24.86 2.88 -15.19
N THR A 9 25.44 4.05 -14.99
CA THR A 9 26.91 4.23 -15.05
C THR A 9 27.53 4.53 -13.69
N ASP A 10 26.72 4.75 -12.64
CA ASP A 10 27.22 5.13 -11.33
C ASP A 10 26.26 4.64 -10.22
N LEU A 11 25.15 5.34 -9.97
CA LEU A 11 24.24 5.04 -8.89
C LEU A 11 22.86 4.58 -9.37
N VAL A 12 22.29 3.63 -8.65
CA VAL A 12 20.89 3.18 -8.78
C VAL A 12 20.20 3.36 -7.45
N ALA A 13 18.97 3.90 -7.46
CA ALA A 13 18.12 3.96 -6.30
C ALA A 13 16.82 3.19 -6.56
N ALA A 14 16.42 2.35 -5.60
CA ALA A 14 15.11 1.73 -5.55
C ALA A 14 14.32 2.33 -4.39
N ILE A 15 13.05 2.67 -4.65
CA ILE A 15 12.10 3.19 -3.66
C ILE A 15 10.91 2.24 -3.65
N GLU A 16 10.75 1.50 -2.56
CA GLU A 16 9.74 0.44 -2.46
C GLU A 16 8.81 0.68 -1.26
N PRO A 17 7.49 0.74 -1.48
CA PRO A 17 6.54 0.76 -0.37
C PRO A 17 6.49 -0.61 0.30
N ASN A 18 6.42 -0.62 1.64
CA ASN A 18 6.10 -1.83 2.38
C ASN A 18 4.59 -1.92 2.61
N ASN A 19 3.87 -2.47 1.64
CA ASN A 19 2.41 -2.57 1.70
C ASN A 19 1.90 -3.49 2.83
N ALA A 20 2.73 -4.38 3.35
CA ALA A 20 2.39 -5.23 4.49
C ALA A 20 2.42 -4.48 5.83
N ALA A 21 3.20 -3.39 5.92
CA ALA A 21 3.39 -2.60 7.14
C ALA A 21 2.61 -1.28 7.14
N VAL A 22 1.72 -1.07 6.19
CA VAL A 22 0.84 0.11 6.18
C VAL A 22 -0.05 0.09 7.41
N SER A 23 -0.08 1.20 8.15
CA SER A 23 -0.99 1.41 9.29
C SER A 23 -2.02 2.48 8.99
N VAL A 24 -3.17 2.35 9.63
CA VAL A 24 -4.27 3.31 9.54
C VAL A 24 -4.73 3.63 10.94
N ASP A 25 -4.95 4.91 11.20
CA ASP A 25 -5.67 5.42 12.35
C ASP A 25 -6.89 6.21 11.84
N SER A 26 -8.04 6.05 12.48
CA SER A 26 -9.31 6.60 11.99
C SER A 26 -10.30 6.85 13.13
N THR A 27 -11.13 7.88 12.96
CA THR A 27 -12.28 8.13 13.84
C THR A 27 -13.44 7.14 13.62
N VAL A 28 -13.40 6.38 12.52
CA VAL A 28 -14.33 5.26 12.28
C VAL A 28 -13.70 3.98 12.82
N ASP A 29 -14.17 3.53 13.97
CA ASP A 29 -13.60 2.40 14.72
C ASP A 29 -13.43 1.12 13.89
N SER A 30 -14.40 0.84 13.02
CA SER A 30 -14.38 -0.36 12.16
C SER A 30 -13.34 -0.29 11.03
N GLU A 31 -12.90 0.90 10.64
CA GLU A 31 -12.04 1.10 9.46
C GLU A 31 -10.67 0.47 9.63
N VAL A 32 -10.04 0.65 10.78
CA VAL A 32 -8.68 0.16 11.05
C VAL A 32 -8.58 -1.35 10.89
N ALA A 33 -9.44 -2.09 11.59
CA ALA A 33 -9.43 -3.55 11.56
C ALA A 33 -9.87 -4.10 10.19
N LEU A 34 -10.83 -3.43 9.53
CA LEU A 34 -11.36 -3.88 8.25
C LEU A 34 -10.35 -3.66 7.11
N GLU A 35 -9.69 -2.50 7.08
CA GLU A 35 -8.63 -2.23 6.11
C GLU A 35 -7.46 -3.20 6.27
N ALA A 36 -7.05 -3.52 7.49
CA ALA A 36 -6.01 -4.51 7.74
C ALA A 36 -6.40 -5.90 7.18
N ARG A 37 -7.63 -6.34 7.42
CA ARG A 37 -8.14 -7.64 6.92
C ARG A 37 -8.24 -7.66 5.39
N VAL A 38 -8.72 -6.60 4.77
CA VAL A 38 -8.80 -6.49 3.31
C VAL A 38 -7.41 -6.48 2.69
N ARG A 39 -6.47 -5.73 3.26
CA ARG A 39 -5.07 -5.71 2.82
C ARG A 39 -4.42 -7.09 2.92
N GLU A 40 -4.59 -7.77 4.03
CA GLU A 40 -4.06 -9.13 4.21
C GLU A 40 -4.65 -10.11 3.18
N ALA A 41 -5.96 -10.04 2.92
CA ALA A 41 -6.61 -10.86 1.89
C ALA A 41 -6.05 -10.57 0.49
N TYR A 42 -5.88 -9.29 0.15
CA TYR A 42 -5.31 -8.84 -1.11
C TYR A 42 -3.86 -9.34 -1.29
N LEU A 43 -3.00 -9.13 -0.28
CA LEU A 43 -1.60 -9.56 -0.32
C LEU A 43 -1.45 -11.06 -0.49
N ARG A 44 -2.34 -11.86 0.09
CA ARG A 44 -2.37 -13.32 -0.13
C ARG A 44 -2.80 -13.71 -1.54
N GLY A 45 -3.62 -12.90 -2.18
CA GLY A 45 -4.18 -13.21 -3.50
C GLY A 45 -3.37 -12.71 -4.70
N ILE A 46 -2.42 -11.80 -4.49
CA ILE A 46 -1.53 -11.34 -5.55
C ILE A 46 -0.34 -12.29 -5.73
N ASN A 47 0.14 -12.40 -6.99
CA ASN A 47 1.28 -13.25 -7.33
C ASN A 47 2.62 -12.47 -7.39
N THR A 48 2.64 -11.25 -6.87
CA THR A 48 3.81 -10.35 -6.90
C THR A 48 4.15 -9.95 -5.48
N ASP A 49 5.43 -9.96 -5.14
CA ASP A 49 5.87 -9.40 -3.87
C ASP A 49 5.80 -7.86 -3.95
N VAL A 50 4.89 -7.28 -3.17
CA VAL A 50 4.68 -5.83 -3.06
C VAL A 50 5.15 -5.29 -1.71
N ALA A 51 5.96 -6.08 -1.00
CA ALA A 51 6.54 -5.77 0.30
C ALA A 51 8.04 -6.04 0.30
N LEU A 52 8.71 -5.79 -0.85
CA LEU A 52 10.14 -6.09 -1.05
C LEU A 52 11.03 -5.45 0.02
N GLY A 53 10.73 -4.21 0.43
CA GLY A 53 11.37 -3.56 1.57
C GLY A 53 12.89 -3.78 1.62
N GLU A 54 13.38 -4.40 2.68
CA GLU A 54 14.80 -4.70 2.87
C GLU A 54 15.37 -5.77 1.91
N GLN A 55 14.52 -6.56 1.26
CA GLN A 55 14.96 -7.57 0.28
C GLN A 55 15.63 -6.93 -0.94
N VAL A 56 15.33 -5.66 -1.25
CA VAL A 56 15.97 -4.92 -2.35
C VAL A 56 17.49 -4.91 -2.21
N LYS A 57 18.01 -4.81 -0.99
CA LYS A 57 19.45 -4.86 -0.72
C LYS A 57 20.07 -6.19 -1.19
N SER A 58 19.40 -7.32 -0.91
CA SER A 58 19.85 -8.64 -1.38
C SER A 58 19.78 -8.75 -2.88
N LEU A 59 18.66 -8.26 -3.48
CA LEU A 59 18.47 -8.27 -4.93
C LEU A 59 19.49 -7.41 -5.68
N PHE A 60 19.98 -6.33 -5.09
CA PHE A 60 21.08 -5.54 -5.65
C PHE A 60 22.35 -6.38 -5.75
N GLY A 61 22.74 -7.04 -4.65
CA GLY A 61 23.92 -7.92 -4.65
C GLY A 61 23.83 -9.08 -5.66
N GLU A 62 22.62 -9.65 -5.87
CA GLU A 62 22.42 -10.73 -6.86
C GLU A 62 22.62 -10.31 -8.31
N VAL A 63 22.51 -9.01 -8.61
CA VAL A 63 22.68 -8.45 -9.96
C VAL A 63 23.98 -7.65 -10.12
N GLY A 64 24.89 -7.68 -9.13
CA GLY A 64 26.19 -7.01 -9.21
C GLY A 64 26.17 -5.53 -8.80
N ILE A 65 25.06 -5.03 -8.24
CA ILE A 65 25.00 -3.66 -7.71
C ILE A 65 25.46 -3.69 -6.25
N GLU A 66 26.48 -2.93 -5.90
CA GLU A 66 26.95 -2.81 -4.51
C GLU A 66 25.99 -1.94 -3.70
N PRO A 67 25.29 -2.47 -2.68
CA PRO A 67 24.39 -1.66 -1.87
C PRO A 67 25.15 -0.74 -0.93
N LEU A 68 25.02 0.58 -1.11
CA LEU A 68 25.70 1.61 -0.32
C LEU A 68 24.90 2.01 0.94
N SER A 69 23.59 2.16 0.81
CA SER A 69 22.72 2.53 1.92
C SER A 69 21.30 2.03 1.75
N THR A 70 20.64 1.72 2.87
CA THR A 70 19.21 1.43 2.95
C THR A 70 18.61 2.23 4.10
N ARG A 71 17.54 2.97 3.82
CA ARG A 71 16.83 3.78 4.83
C ARG A 71 15.33 3.61 4.67
N GLN A 72 14.62 3.61 5.79
CA GLN A 72 13.16 3.63 5.83
C GLN A 72 12.67 5.05 6.08
N TYR A 73 11.59 5.42 5.40
CA TYR A 73 10.86 6.67 5.57
C TYR A 73 9.37 6.36 5.66
N ASP A 74 8.70 6.97 6.62
CA ASP A 74 7.26 6.85 6.77
C ASP A 74 6.59 8.03 6.05
N HIS A 75 5.69 7.70 5.11
CA HIS A 75 4.86 8.67 4.43
C HIS A 75 3.47 8.68 5.04
N GLU A 76 3.09 9.81 5.66
CA GLU A 76 1.76 10.00 6.21
C GLU A 76 0.84 10.72 5.22
N LYS A 77 -0.33 10.14 4.99
CA LYS A 77 -1.43 10.78 4.27
C LYS A 77 -2.56 11.04 5.25
N ARG A 78 -2.88 12.32 5.43
CA ARG A 78 -3.94 12.77 6.32
C ARG A 78 -5.20 13.10 5.53
N THR A 79 -6.35 12.74 6.10
CA THR A 79 -7.67 13.14 5.63
C THR A 79 -8.39 13.77 6.80
N GLU A 80 -8.66 15.05 6.69
CA GLU A 80 -9.31 15.89 7.73
C GLU A 80 -10.08 17.02 7.07
N PRO A 81 -11.03 17.69 7.74
CA PRO A 81 -11.74 18.85 7.17
C PRO A 81 -10.77 20.05 6.93
N PRO A 82 -10.94 20.80 5.84
CA PRO A 82 -11.91 20.59 4.75
C PRO A 82 -11.43 19.49 3.79
N TYR A 83 -12.35 18.59 3.42
CA TYR A 83 -12.00 17.42 2.61
C TYR A 83 -11.76 17.78 1.15
N SER A 84 -10.70 17.21 0.58
CA SER A 84 -10.42 17.32 -0.86
C SER A 84 -11.44 16.52 -1.70
N GLU A 85 -11.54 16.84 -2.98
CA GLU A 85 -12.39 16.07 -3.91
C GLU A 85 -11.99 14.60 -3.98
N ASP A 86 -10.69 14.29 -3.87
CA ASP A 86 -10.19 12.93 -3.87
C ASP A 86 -10.60 12.17 -2.60
N ALA A 87 -10.58 12.81 -1.44
CA ALA A 87 -11.07 12.24 -0.20
C ALA A 87 -12.58 11.92 -0.28
N LEU A 88 -13.38 12.83 -0.79
CA LEU A 88 -14.83 12.63 -0.99
C LEU A 88 -15.11 11.52 -2.02
N ARG A 89 -14.31 11.42 -3.07
CA ARG A 89 -14.41 10.34 -4.06
C ARG A 89 -14.05 9.00 -3.45
N SER A 90 -13.00 8.96 -2.64
CA SER A 90 -12.58 7.75 -1.92
C SER A 90 -13.67 7.24 -0.97
N ALA A 91 -14.28 8.12 -0.19
CA ALA A 91 -15.38 7.77 0.70
C ALA A 91 -16.60 7.18 -0.06
N LYS A 92 -16.98 7.80 -1.20
CA LYS A 92 -18.04 7.26 -2.08
C LYS A 92 -17.71 5.86 -2.60
N ARG A 93 -16.45 5.62 -3.01
CA ARG A 93 -15.99 4.30 -3.47
C ARG A 93 -16.00 3.25 -2.35
N LYS A 94 -15.71 3.64 -1.12
CA LYS A 94 -15.87 2.76 0.05
C LYS A 94 -17.35 2.39 0.22
N ALA A 95 -18.24 3.37 0.29
CA ALA A 95 -19.67 3.16 0.52
C ALA A 95 -20.37 2.37 -0.61
N SER A 96 -19.94 2.50 -1.85
CA SER A 96 -20.44 1.68 -2.98
C SER A 96 -19.87 0.27 -2.99
N GLY A 97 -18.70 0.04 -2.36
CA GLY A 97 -17.95 -1.20 -2.44
C GLY A 97 -17.19 -1.38 -3.76
N GLU A 98 -17.08 -0.32 -4.55
CA GLU A 98 -16.42 -0.33 -5.85
C GLU A 98 -14.91 -0.57 -5.71
N GLY A 99 -14.27 0.01 -4.69
CA GLY A 99 -12.85 -0.19 -4.43
C GLY A 99 -12.46 -1.66 -4.19
N LEU A 100 -13.35 -2.46 -3.56
CA LEU A 100 -13.12 -3.90 -3.41
C LEU A 100 -13.45 -4.67 -4.70
N ALA A 101 -14.45 -4.21 -5.45
CA ALA A 101 -14.84 -4.85 -6.70
C ALA A 101 -13.73 -4.79 -7.75
N ASP A 102 -12.96 -3.71 -7.79
CA ASP A 102 -11.81 -3.54 -8.70
C ASP A 102 -10.70 -4.58 -8.44
N HIS A 103 -10.64 -5.14 -7.23
CA HIS A 103 -9.67 -6.14 -6.79
C HIS A 103 -10.32 -7.49 -6.43
N GLU A 104 -11.53 -7.74 -6.93
CA GLU A 104 -12.28 -8.96 -6.59
C GLU A 104 -11.51 -10.24 -6.90
N THR A 105 -10.80 -10.27 -8.03
CA THR A 105 -10.05 -11.45 -8.46
C THR A 105 -8.94 -11.81 -7.47
N GLU A 106 -8.17 -10.82 -7.04
CA GLU A 106 -7.09 -10.99 -6.07
C GLU A 106 -7.64 -11.33 -4.69
N LEU A 107 -8.66 -10.62 -4.25
CA LEU A 107 -9.30 -10.86 -2.96
C LEU A 107 -9.89 -12.27 -2.86
N ARG A 108 -10.57 -12.76 -3.91
CA ARG A 108 -11.12 -14.12 -3.96
C ARG A 108 -10.07 -15.23 -4.08
N ARG A 109 -8.84 -14.90 -4.43
CA ARG A 109 -7.70 -15.84 -4.31
C ARG A 109 -7.15 -15.88 -2.89
N GLY A 110 -7.22 -14.77 -2.16
CA GLY A 110 -6.70 -14.64 -0.80
C GLY A 110 -7.65 -15.13 0.29
N VAL A 111 -8.96 -15.19 0.02
CA VAL A 111 -10.01 -15.68 0.94
C VAL A 111 -11.09 -16.45 0.18
N ASP A 112 -11.90 -17.27 0.90
CA ASP A 112 -13.06 -17.91 0.31
C ASP A 112 -14.18 -16.92 -0.06
N GLY A 113 -15.16 -17.39 -0.87
CA GLY A 113 -16.24 -16.54 -1.38
C GLY A 113 -17.14 -15.96 -0.28
N GLU A 114 -17.43 -16.71 0.78
CA GLU A 114 -18.28 -16.25 1.88
C GLU A 114 -17.57 -15.15 2.68
N THR A 115 -16.28 -15.33 2.91
CA THR A 115 -15.42 -14.32 3.56
C THR A 115 -15.35 -13.05 2.71
N TYR A 116 -15.16 -13.15 1.38
CA TYR A 116 -15.16 -11.99 0.50
C TYR A 116 -16.48 -11.21 0.55
N ASP A 117 -17.62 -11.91 0.47
CA ASP A 117 -18.94 -11.26 0.50
C ASP A 117 -19.20 -10.58 1.84
N THR A 118 -18.69 -11.16 2.94
CA THR A 118 -18.76 -10.57 4.28
C THR A 118 -17.88 -9.33 4.39
N LEU A 119 -16.62 -9.37 3.88
CA LEU A 119 -15.73 -8.21 3.84
C LEU A 119 -16.33 -7.07 3.03
N ARG A 120 -16.91 -7.39 1.85
CA ARG A 120 -17.53 -6.39 0.98
C ARG A 120 -18.74 -5.72 1.63
N ARG A 121 -19.55 -6.46 2.37
CA ARG A 121 -20.69 -5.89 3.11
C ARG A 121 -20.20 -4.95 4.21
N ALA A 122 -19.29 -5.41 5.04
CA ALA A 122 -18.71 -4.60 6.13
C ALA A 122 -18.01 -3.34 5.57
N TRP A 123 -17.30 -3.47 4.44
CA TRP A 123 -16.66 -2.33 3.77
C TRP A 123 -17.64 -1.24 3.35
N ARG A 124 -18.80 -1.64 2.82
CA ARG A 124 -19.85 -0.69 2.43
C ARG A 124 -20.51 -0.03 3.66
N GLU A 125 -20.67 -0.75 4.74
CA GLU A 125 -21.19 -0.22 6.00
C GLU A 125 -20.24 0.80 6.59
N MET A 126 -18.98 0.46 6.72
CA MET A 126 -17.90 1.35 7.13
C MET A 126 -17.82 2.59 6.24
N GLY A 127 -17.89 2.42 4.92
CA GLY A 127 -17.86 3.55 3.97
C GLY A 127 -19.03 4.53 4.12
N ARG A 128 -20.22 4.05 4.55
CA ARG A 128 -21.36 4.95 4.88
C ARG A 128 -21.08 5.75 6.15
N GLU A 129 -20.51 5.11 7.18
CA GLU A 129 -20.10 5.79 8.40
C GLU A 129 -19.03 6.87 8.13
N VAL A 130 -18.06 6.59 7.27
CA VAL A 130 -17.09 7.60 6.79
C VAL A 130 -17.81 8.80 6.17
N ILE A 131 -18.81 8.57 5.29
CA ILE A 131 -19.58 9.66 4.68
C ILE A 131 -20.37 10.47 5.72
N GLU A 132 -21.00 9.80 6.68
CA GLU A 132 -21.74 10.46 7.75
C GLU A 132 -20.83 11.36 8.57
N GLN A 133 -19.68 10.86 9.03
CA GLN A 133 -18.69 11.66 9.75
C GLN A 133 -18.10 12.79 8.89
N MET A 134 -17.92 12.58 7.57
CA MET A 134 -17.49 13.65 6.68
C MET A 134 -18.53 14.77 6.55
N GLN A 135 -19.84 14.44 6.55
CA GLN A 135 -20.92 15.44 6.55
C GLN A 135 -20.97 16.25 7.83
N GLU A 136 -20.59 15.64 8.94
CA GLU A 136 -20.48 16.26 10.27
C GLU A 136 -19.15 16.99 10.49
N GLU A 137 -18.25 16.98 9.51
CA GLU A 137 -16.89 17.52 9.58
C GLU A 137 -16.05 16.92 10.75
N SER A 138 -16.32 15.66 11.10
CA SER A 138 -15.69 14.95 12.23
C SER A 138 -14.80 13.77 11.82
N TYR A 139 -14.76 13.42 10.54
CA TYR A 139 -13.92 12.33 10.05
C TYR A 139 -12.45 12.74 9.98
N GLU A 140 -11.60 12.01 10.67
CA GLU A 140 -10.15 12.12 10.59
C GLU A 140 -9.55 10.74 10.31
N ARG A 141 -8.57 10.69 9.42
CA ARG A 141 -7.83 9.47 9.07
C ARG A 141 -6.37 9.79 8.78
N VAL A 142 -5.50 8.99 9.34
CA VAL A 142 -4.06 8.99 9.03
C VAL A 142 -3.68 7.63 8.48
N GLU A 143 -3.12 7.61 7.28
CA GLU A 143 -2.51 6.43 6.70
C GLU A 143 -1.00 6.61 6.66
N THR A 144 -0.26 5.68 7.26
CA THR A 144 1.21 5.69 7.24
C THR A 144 1.70 4.54 6.37
N VAL A 145 2.40 4.90 5.30
CA VAL A 145 3.03 3.94 4.37
C VAL A 145 4.54 3.99 4.57
N PRO A 146 5.18 2.94 5.09
CA PRO A 146 6.63 2.85 5.15
C PRO A 146 7.22 2.63 3.75
N PHE A 147 8.23 3.42 3.40
CA PHE A 147 9.03 3.27 2.19
C PHE A 147 10.45 2.89 2.54
N THR A 148 11.01 1.93 1.83
CA THR A 148 12.44 1.62 1.90
C THR A 148 13.13 2.21 0.67
N VAL A 149 14.14 3.04 0.92
CA VAL A 149 15.02 3.60 -0.12
C VAL A 149 16.36 2.90 -0.04
N THR A 150 16.71 2.16 -1.08
CA THR A 150 18.02 1.50 -1.21
C THR A 150 18.80 2.16 -2.34
N VAL A 151 20.01 2.61 -2.04
CA VAL A 151 20.97 3.16 -3.03
C VAL A 151 22.09 2.17 -3.18
N GLY A 152 22.44 1.87 -4.42
CA GLY A 152 23.57 1.03 -4.76
C GLY A 152 24.42 1.64 -5.86
N GLN A 153 25.66 1.17 -5.96
CA GLN A 153 26.64 1.55 -6.99
C GLN A 153 26.79 0.42 -8.00
N VAL A 154 26.78 0.78 -9.27
CA VAL A 154 27.07 -0.13 -10.37
C VAL A 154 28.58 -0.17 -10.57
N ASP A 155 29.17 -1.37 -10.67
CA ASP A 155 30.58 -1.52 -11.01
C ASP A 155 30.83 -1.06 -12.45
N SER A 156 31.59 0.02 -12.60
CA SER A 156 31.93 0.60 -13.91
C SER A 156 32.95 -0.23 -14.71
N ASP A 157 33.42 -1.37 -14.19
CA ASP A 157 34.47 -2.19 -14.74
C ASP A 157 33.98 -3.46 -15.47
N ALA A 158 32.70 -3.60 -15.75
CA ALA A 158 32.17 -4.73 -16.53
C ALA A 158 32.14 -4.39 -18.04
N ASP A 159 33.33 -4.36 -18.65
CA ASP A 159 33.54 -4.33 -20.10
C ASP A 159 33.86 -5.75 -20.62
#